data_cb8b56216522abf0973855c7f11c7bc7
#
_entry.id   cb8b56216522abf0973855c7f11c7bc7
#
_cell.length_a   1.000
_cell.length_b   1.000
_cell.length_c   1.000
_cell.angle_alpha   90.00
_cell.angle_beta   90.00
_cell.angle_gamma   90.00
#
_symmetry.space_group_name_H-M   'P 1'
#
loop_
_entity.id
_entity.type
_entity.pdbx_description
1 polymer ?
#
loop_
_entity_poly.entity_id
_entity_poly.type
_entity_poly.pdbx_seq_one_letter_code
_entity_poly.pdbx_strand_id
1 'polypeptide(L)'
;MRRLILFLILFWPAIAWSETLYPLASLDAHLIPKGQWDFHLGAKYTQDRWFPFERKNTHREELHLPQFSLNIGLASNIEIHFDYPYIYLDSDHTDSDWDSGDLTLGVKINLFKDKNNFPAVSLDLSTKLPNGDYENRFSTNETDFFALALMAKRWEDLNLFLNMGLGIIGNPQVNASQDDVFVYSVGFDYTLWPDIDLLTEIQGWAGSNYDNNYAVATMGIQYWYLSHWRFDAGVHVGLNEQSEDWGISIGVSYIWKW
;
A
#
# COMPACT_ATOMS: atom_id res chain seq x y z
N MET A 1 -47.54 0.11 -33.48
CA MET A 1 -47.46 -0.50 -32.14
C MET A 1 -46.07 -1.08 -31.94
N ARG A 2 -45.18 -0.33 -31.33
CA ARG A 2 -43.80 -0.76 -30.98
C ARG A 2 -43.82 -1.39 -29.61
N ARG A 3 -43.49 -2.67 -29.51
CA ARG A 3 -43.34 -3.38 -28.23
C ARG A 3 -41.97 -3.03 -27.67
N LEU A 4 -41.95 -2.29 -26.54
CA LEU A 4 -40.79 -2.05 -25.72
C LEU A 4 -40.56 -3.34 -24.91
N ILE A 5 -39.47 -4.04 -25.20
CA ILE A 5 -39.03 -5.20 -24.38
C ILE A 5 -38.15 -4.61 -23.29
N LEU A 6 -38.70 -4.57 -22.05
CA LEU A 6 -37.99 -4.23 -20.85
C LEU A 6 -37.15 -5.45 -20.43
N PHE A 7 -35.84 -5.38 -20.60
CA PHE A 7 -34.92 -6.33 -19.98
C PHE A 7 -34.80 -6.00 -18.49
N LEU A 8 -35.56 -6.73 -17.67
CA LEU A 8 -35.33 -6.79 -16.24
C LEU A 8 -34.08 -7.63 -16.01
N ILE A 9 -32.93 -6.97 -15.78
CA ILE A 9 -31.74 -7.61 -15.28
C ILE A 9 -32.01 -7.87 -13.78
N LEU A 10 -32.37 -9.10 -13.46
CA LEU A 10 -32.43 -9.60 -12.09
C LEU A 10 -30.98 -9.63 -11.56
N PHE A 11 -30.60 -8.59 -10.83
CA PHE A 11 -29.43 -8.64 -9.96
C PHE A 11 -29.72 -9.64 -8.85
N TRP A 12 -29.17 -10.84 -8.96
CA TRP A 12 -29.05 -11.75 -7.85
C TRP A 12 -27.92 -11.20 -6.97
N PRO A 13 -28.14 -10.89 -5.69
CA PRO A 13 -27.02 -10.51 -4.83
C PRO A 13 -26.17 -11.76 -4.61
N ALA A 14 -25.09 -11.88 -5.34
CA ALA A 14 -24.01 -12.75 -4.94
C ALA A 14 -23.42 -12.11 -3.68
N ILE A 15 -23.72 -12.67 -2.51
CA ILE A 15 -23.04 -12.30 -1.27
C ILE A 15 -21.60 -12.75 -1.43
N ALA A 16 -20.80 -11.91 -2.01
CA ALA A 16 -19.37 -12.08 -2.04
C ALA A 16 -18.86 -11.62 -0.68
N TRP A 17 -18.65 -12.57 0.21
CA TRP A 17 -17.89 -12.33 1.43
C TRP A 17 -16.44 -12.16 1.02
N SER A 18 -16.02 -10.92 0.74
CA SER A 18 -14.60 -10.59 0.68
C SER A 18 -14.09 -10.61 2.11
N GLU A 19 -13.37 -11.67 2.47
CA GLU A 19 -12.81 -11.82 3.83
C GLU A 19 -11.56 -10.94 4.03
N THR A 20 -11.06 -10.30 2.99
CA THR A 20 -9.79 -9.56 3.05
C THR A 20 -9.95 -8.23 2.32
N LEU A 21 -9.81 -7.15 3.04
CA LEU A 21 -9.75 -5.81 2.52
C LEU A 21 -8.27 -5.42 2.39
N TYR A 22 -7.96 -4.65 1.37
CA TYR A 22 -6.60 -4.21 1.10
C TYR A 22 -6.58 -2.70 1.17
N PRO A 23 -5.97 -2.12 2.21
CA PRO A 23 -5.68 -0.69 2.23
C PRO A 23 -4.93 -0.27 0.96
N LEU A 24 -5.04 0.98 0.57
CA LEU A 24 -4.40 1.49 -0.65
C LEU A 24 -2.88 1.62 -0.49
N ALA A 25 -2.41 1.84 0.73
CA ALA A 25 -1.00 2.08 1.02
C ALA A 25 -0.53 1.47 2.35
N SER A 26 -1.45 1.15 3.28
CA SER A 26 -1.14 0.49 4.57
C SER A 26 -1.31 -1.02 4.48
N LEU A 27 -1.08 -1.72 5.59
CA LEU A 27 -1.32 -3.16 5.73
C LEU A 27 -2.56 -3.41 6.60
N ASP A 28 -3.35 -4.42 6.25
CA ASP A 28 -4.42 -4.96 7.10
C ASP A 28 -3.88 -6.13 7.95
N ALA A 29 -4.36 -6.25 9.20
CA ALA A 29 -4.01 -7.37 10.07
C ALA A 29 -4.66 -8.70 9.65
N HIS A 30 -5.70 -8.68 8.82
CA HIS A 30 -6.27 -9.87 8.24
C HIS A 30 -5.36 -10.39 7.13
N LEU A 31 -5.24 -11.72 7.05
CA LEU A 31 -4.45 -12.38 6.02
C LEU A 31 -5.35 -12.87 4.90
N ILE A 32 -4.80 -12.91 3.69
CA ILE A 32 -5.46 -13.63 2.61
C ILE A 32 -5.52 -15.14 2.94
N PRO A 33 -6.58 -15.83 2.53
CA PRO A 33 -6.74 -17.25 2.78
C PRO A 33 -5.57 -18.08 2.24
N LYS A 34 -5.22 -19.16 2.95
CA LYS A 34 -4.24 -20.13 2.44
C LYS A 34 -4.58 -20.60 1.03
N GLY A 35 -3.58 -20.59 0.14
CA GLY A 35 -3.73 -20.99 -1.27
C GLY A 35 -4.35 -19.91 -2.15
N GLN A 36 -4.58 -18.73 -1.63
CA GLN A 36 -4.99 -17.57 -2.41
C GLN A 36 -3.76 -16.73 -2.78
N TRP A 37 -3.79 -16.18 -3.98
CA TRP A 37 -2.83 -15.22 -4.51
C TRP A 37 -3.59 -13.98 -4.93
N ASP A 38 -3.08 -12.82 -4.58
CA ASP A 38 -3.58 -11.54 -5.05
C ASP A 38 -2.48 -10.84 -5.85
N PHE A 39 -2.71 -10.74 -7.15
CA PHE A 39 -1.84 -10.04 -8.10
C PHE A 39 -2.40 -8.64 -8.30
N HIS A 40 -1.65 -7.63 -7.97
CA HIS A 40 -2.01 -6.25 -8.21
C HIS A 40 -1.08 -5.61 -9.23
N LEU A 41 -1.64 -4.87 -10.16
CA LEU A 41 -0.93 -4.04 -11.13
C LEU A 41 -1.52 -2.64 -11.10
N GLY A 42 -0.69 -1.66 -10.76
CA GLY A 42 -1.13 -0.29 -10.60
C GLY A 42 -0.28 0.72 -11.33
N ALA A 43 -0.73 1.96 -11.27
CA ALA A 43 0.01 3.16 -11.60
C ALA A 43 -0.16 4.16 -10.46
N LYS A 44 0.93 4.81 -10.05
CA LYS A 44 0.92 5.86 -9.04
C LYS A 44 1.74 7.04 -9.53
N TYR A 45 1.14 8.23 -9.52
CA TYR A 45 1.83 9.48 -9.76
C TYR A 45 1.93 10.26 -8.44
N THR A 46 3.10 10.85 -8.18
CA THR A 46 3.34 11.73 -7.03
C THR A 46 4.09 12.96 -7.48
N GLN A 47 3.68 14.11 -6.96
CA GLN A 47 4.32 15.40 -7.20
C GLN A 47 5.10 15.84 -5.96
N ASP A 48 6.33 16.33 -6.19
CA ASP A 48 7.23 16.92 -5.20
C ASP A 48 7.53 16.02 -3.99
N ARG A 49 7.58 14.69 -4.22
CA ARG A 49 8.06 13.75 -3.22
C ARG A 49 9.57 13.87 -3.05
N TRP A 50 10.01 14.00 -1.79
CA TRP A 50 11.43 14.10 -1.52
C TRP A 50 12.18 12.78 -1.61
N PHE A 51 13.41 12.90 -2.04
CA PHE A 51 14.36 11.81 -1.86
C PHE A 51 14.73 11.73 -0.36
N PRO A 52 14.80 10.53 0.24
CA PRO A 52 15.11 10.38 1.65
C PRO A 52 16.36 11.11 2.09
N PHE A 53 16.33 11.74 3.26
CA PHE A 53 17.44 12.51 3.86
C PHE A 53 17.87 13.77 3.12
N GLU A 54 17.16 14.20 2.11
CA GLU A 54 17.44 15.47 1.43
C GLU A 54 16.56 16.60 1.96
N ARG A 55 17.12 17.80 1.95
CA ARG A 55 16.37 19.00 2.30
C ARG A 55 15.57 19.51 1.10
N LYS A 56 14.40 20.03 1.37
CA LYS A 56 13.48 20.58 0.38
C LYS A 56 14.12 21.67 -0.45
N ASN A 57 13.92 21.57 -1.74
CA ASN A 57 13.91 22.61 -2.77
C ASN A 57 14.21 22.00 -4.16
N THR A 58 13.85 20.73 -4.33
CA THR A 58 14.03 20.06 -5.61
C THR A 58 12.70 19.61 -6.12
N HIS A 59 12.38 20.01 -7.34
CA HIS A 59 11.26 19.43 -8.07
C HIS A 59 11.53 17.93 -8.28
N ARG A 60 10.56 17.08 -7.91
CA ARG A 60 10.64 15.64 -8.11
C ARG A 60 9.26 15.06 -8.38
N GLU A 61 9.02 14.68 -9.62
CA GLU A 61 7.83 13.97 -10.03
C GLU A 61 8.14 12.50 -10.27
N GLU A 62 7.34 11.61 -9.72
CA GLU A 62 7.48 10.17 -9.91
C GLU A 62 6.21 9.59 -10.51
N LEU A 63 6.35 8.80 -11.58
CA LEU A 63 5.31 7.94 -12.09
C LEU A 63 5.74 6.48 -11.96
N HIS A 64 5.14 5.76 -11.02
CA HIS A 64 5.32 4.32 -10.88
C HIS A 64 4.40 3.61 -11.88
N LEU A 65 4.96 2.99 -12.93
CA LEU A 65 4.19 2.29 -13.96
C LEU A 65 5.04 1.22 -14.68
N PRO A 66 4.79 -0.06 -14.48
CA PRO A 66 3.82 -0.62 -13.53
C PRO A 66 4.30 -0.54 -12.08
N GLN A 67 3.36 -0.41 -11.16
CA GLN A 67 3.57 -0.82 -9.77
C GLN A 67 3.01 -2.22 -9.61
N PHE A 68 3.86 -3.19 -9.36
CA PHE A 68 3.48 -4.59 -9.19
C PHE A 68 3.48 -4.96 -7.71
N SER A 69 2.40 -5.58 -7.24
CA SER A 69 2.32 -6.16 -5.90
C SER A 69 1.77 -7.59 -5.98
N LEU A 70 2.27 -8.46 -5.11
CA LEU A 70 1.85 -9.84 -5.01
C LEU A 70 1.73 -10.25 -3.56
N ASN A 71 0.55 -10.70 -3.15
CA ASN A 71 0.31 -11.26 -1.82
C ASN A 71 -0.04 -12.74 -1.95
N ILE A 72 0.55 -13.60 -1.11
CA ILE A 72 0.40 -15.04 -1.14
C ILE A 72 0.03 -15.58 0.23
N GLY A 73 -1.15 -16.17 0.36
CA GLY A 73 -1.56 -16.92 1.55
C GLY A 73 -0.86 -18.26 1.64
N LEU A 74 0.29 -18.31 2.32
CA LEU A 74 1.12 -19.51 2.41
C LEU A 74 0.57 -20.54 3.37
N ALA A 75 0.09 -20.09 4.53
CA ALA A 75 -0.53 -20.92 5.57
C ALA A 75 -1.76 -20.21 6.17
N SER A 76 -2.47 -20.88 7.07
CA SER A 76 -3.65 -20.30 7.71
C SER A 76 -3.36 -19.06 8.59
N ASN A 77 -2.08 -18.82 8.87
CA ASN A 77 -1.59 -17.72 9.70
C ASN A 77 -0.33 -17.05 9.13
N ILE A 78 0.04 -17.32 7.87
CA ILE A 78 1.23 -16.74 7.22
C ILE A 78 0.87 -16.29 5.82
N GLU A 79 1.19 -15.05 5.51
CA GLU A 79 1.13 -14.40 4.20
C GLU A 79 2.51 -13.86 3.86
N ILE A 80 2.89 -13.96 2.59
CA ILE A 80 4.08 -13.32 2.04
C ILE A 80 3.63 -12.23 1.09
N HIS A 81 4.32 -11.12 1.07
CA HIS A 81 4.03 -10.02 0.15
C HIS A 81 5.30 -9.49 -0.53
N PHE A 82 5.11 -8.98 -1.75
CA PHE A 82 6.14 -8.42 -2.62
C PHE A 82 5.62 -7.16 -3.27
N ASP A 83 6.44 -6.12 -3.33
CA ASP A 83 6.14 -4.87 -4.04
C ASP A 83 7.34 -4.47 -4.88
N TYR A 84 7.09 -4.15 -6.16
CA TYR A 84 8.14 -3.78 -7.09
C TYR A 84 7.64 -2.72 -8.09
N PRO A 85 8.09 -1.48 -7.96
CA PRO A 85 7.74 -0.41 -8.87
C PRO A 85 8.75 -0.30 -10.03
N TYR A 86 8.27 0.04 -11.23
CA TYR A 86 9.06 0.62 -12.29
C TYR A 86 8.72 2.09 -12.38
N ILE A 87 9.72 2.97 -12.36
CA ILE A 87 9.55 4.38 -12.05
C ILE A 87 10.03 5.22 -13.23
N TYR A 88 9.20 6.18 -13.67
CA TYR A 88 9.64 7.35 -14.40
C TYR A 88 9.89 8.46 -13.40
N LEU A 89 11.09 9.03 -13.45
CA LEU A 89 11.51 10.11 -12.59
C LEU A 89 11.79 11.35 -13.44
N ASP A 90 11.24 12.50 -13.02
CA ASP A 90 11.58 13.82 -13.50
C ASP A 90 11.99 14.68 -12.30
N SER A 91 13.22 15.19 -12.30
CA SER A 91 13.75 15.94 -11.16
C SER A 91 14.80 16.96 -11.57
N ASP A 92 15.01 17.97 -10.74
CA ASP A 92 16.04 19.00 -10.95
C ASP A 92 17.48 18.46 -10.88
N HIS A 93 17.66 17.21 -10.43
CA HIS A 93 19.00 16.64 -10.19
C HIS A 93 19.46 15.63 -11.22
N THR A 94 18.54 15.07 -11.98
CA THR A 94 18.85 14.04 -12.98
C THR A 94 18.02 14.29 -14.24
N ASP A 95 18.56 13.86 -15.39
CA ASP A 95 17.74 13.81 -16.61
C ASP A 95 16.56 12.86 -16.39
N SER A 96 15.40 13.20 -16.98
CA SER A 96 14.19 12.39 -16.88
C SER A 96 14.41 11.02 -17.51
N ASP A 97 14.19 9.94 -16.76
CA ASP A 97 14.42 8.57 -17.23
C ASP A 97 13.49 7.56 -16.54
N TRP A 98 13.55 6.31 -17.01
CA TRP A 98 12.85 5.16 -16.50
C TRP A 98 13.83 4.14 -15.93
N ASP A 99 13.59 3.72 -14.69
CA ASP A 99 14.30 2.58 -14.11
C ASP A 99 13.45 1.83 -13.08
N SER A 100 13.97 0.69 -12.63
CA SER A 100 13.37 -0.06 -11.52
C SER A 100 13.58 0.70 -10.21
N GLY A 101 12.55 0.69 -9.37
CA GLY A 101 12.72 1.04 -7.96
C GLY A 101 13.16 -0.14 -7.11
N ASP A 102 13.11 0.02 -5.81
CA ASP A 102 13.53 -0.99 -4.85
C ASP A 102 12.45 -2.06 -4.65
N LEU A 103 12.88 -3.33 -4.58
CA LEU A 103 12.02 -4.45 -4.26
C LEU A 103 11.76 -4.50 -2.76
N THR A 104 10.49 -4.51 -2.35
CA THR A 104 10.10 -4.79 -0.97
C THR A 104 9.58 -6.23 -0.85
N LEU A 105 10.08 -6.93 0.16
CA LEU A 105 9.65 -8.28 0.53
C LEU A 105 9.18 -8.28 1.97
N GLY A 106 8.09 -8.99 2.26
CA GLY A 106 7.64 -9.11 3.64
C GLY A 106 6.92 -10.40 3.94
N VAL A 107 6.82 -10.67 5.23
CA VAL A 107 6.04 -11.78 5.79
C VAL A 107 5.12 -11.24 6.88
N LYS A 108 3.84 -11.54 6.75
CA LYS A 108 2.83 -11.21 7.74
C LYS A 108 2.40 -12.47 8.47
N ILE A 109 2.45 -12.45 9.80
CA ILE A 109 2.13 -13.58 10.68
C ILE A 109 0.95 -13.19 11.56
N ASN A 110 -0.20 -13.84 11.35
CA ASN A 110 -1.34 -13.61 12.21
C ASN A 110 -1.19 -14.32 13.55
N LEU A 111 -1.23 -13.56 14.62
CA LEU A 111 -1.13 -14.02 16.01
C LEU A 111 -2.51 -14.30 16.61
N PHE A 112 -3.48 -13.42 16.33
CA PHE A 112 -4.85 -13.54 16.78
C PHE A 112 -5.81 -13.19 15.65
N LYS A 113 -6.78 -14.05 15.38
CA LYS A 113 -7.83 -13.78 14.40
C LYS A 113 -8.91 -12.87 14.98
N ASP A 114 -9.54 -12.07 14.14
CA ASP A 114 -10.74 -11.32 14.51
C ASP A 114 -11.86 -12.28 14.97
N LYS A 115 -12.27 -12.13 16.20
CA LYS A 115 -13.36 -12.91 16.81
C LYS A 115 -14.13 -12.07 17.83
N ASN A 116 -15.45 -11.99 17.66
CA ASN A 116 -16.33 -11.29 18.61
C ASN A 116 -15.82 -9.88 18.94
N ASN A 117 -15.36 -9.66 20.17
CA ASN A 117 -14.86 -8.37 20.65
C ASN A 117 -13.32 -8.21 20.53
N PHE A 118 -12.60 -9.26 20.08
CA PHE A 118 -11.16 -9.23 19.92
C PHE A 118 -10.78 -8.86 18.48
N PRO A 119 -9.87 -7.88 18.26
CA PRO A 119 -9.38 -7.55 16.93
C PRO A 119 -8.48 -8.67 16.38
N ALA A 120 -8.30 -8.70 15.06
CA ALA A 120 -7.16 -9.39 14.47
C ALA A 120 -5.88 -8.70 14.91
N VAL A 121 -4.83 -9.49 15.20
CA VAL A 121 -3.49 -8.98 15.50
C VAL A 121 -2.50 -9.77 14.68
N SER A 122 -1.65 -9.07 13.94
CA SER A 122 -0.59 -9.66 13.12
C SER A 122 0.73 -8.95 13.36
N LEU A 123 1.82 -9.63 13.08
CA LEU A 123 3.17 -9.07 12.99
C LEU A 123 3.56 -9.06 11.52
N ASP A 124 4.04 -7.93 11.04
CA ASP A 124 4.69 -7.80 9.74
C ASP A 124 6.19 -7.56 9.89
N LEU A 125 6.96 -8.29 9.12
CA LEU A 125 8.41 -8.12 8.99
C LEU A 125 8.72 -7.96 7.52
N SER A 126 9.23 -6.80 7.13
CA SER A 126 9.53 -6.51 5.73
C SER A 126 10.89 -5.85 5.54
N THR A 127 11.44 -6.01 4.37
CA THR A 127 12.71 -5.41 3.96
C THR A 127 12.61 -4.84 2.55
N LYS A 128 13.13 -3.65 2.38
CA LYS A 128 13.37 -3.04 1.07
C LYS A 128 14.80 -3.35 0.64
N LEU A 129 14.95 -3.93 -0.54
CA LEU A 129 16.24 -4.27 -1.15
C LEU A 129 16.60 -3.21 -2.19
N PRO A 130 17.83 -2.67 -2.17
CA PRO A 130 18.25 -1.62 -3.09
C PRO A 130 18.54 -2.20 -4.48
N ASN A 131 17.54 -2.24 -5.34
CA ASN A 131 17.63 -2.76 -6.70
C ASN A 131 17.70 -1.67 -7.77
N GLY A 132 17.18 -0.48 -7.46
CA GLY A 132 17.15 0.65 -8.39
C GLY A 132 18.50 1.34 -8.53
N ASP A 133 18.64 2.17 -9.56
CA ASP A 133 19.84 2.97 -9.79
C ASP A 133 19.97 4.08 -8.74
N TYR A 134 21.04 4.02 -7.98
CA TYR A 134 21.36 5.02 -6.96
C TYR A 134 21.89 6.34 -7.58
N GLU A 135 22.69 6.26 -8.64
CA GLU A 135 23.30 7.45 -9.25
C GLU A 135 22.23 8.39 -9.81
N ASN A 136 21.16 7.82 -10.35
CA ASN A 136 19.99 8.54 -10.85
C ASN A 136 18.83 8.65 -9.83
N ARG A 137 19.06 8.29 -8.56
CA ARG A 137 18.11 8.47 -7.44
C ARG A 137 16.80 7.67 -7.55
N PHE A 138 16.82 6.53 -8.24
CA PHE A 138 15.73 5.57 -8.22
C PHE A 138 15.76 4.71 -6.96
N SER A 139 16.91 4.59 -6.32
CA SER A 139 17.15 3.86 -5.08
C SER A 139 18.01 4.67 -4.11
N THR A 140 17.90 4.39 -2.82
CA THR A 140 18.82 4.91 -1.78
C THR A 140 20.13 4.13 -1.70
N ASN A 141 20.26 2.99 -2.42
CA ASN A 141 21.35 2.02 -2.30
C ASN A 141 21.50 1.44 -0.88
N GLU A 142 20.48 1.60 -0.05
CA GLU A 142 20.45 1.16 1.33
C GLU A 142 19.31 0.18 1.55
N THR A 143 19.57 -0.86 2.36
CA THR A 143 18.53 -1.80 2.78
C THR A 143 17.77 -1.21 3.96
N ASP A 144 16.44 -1.15 3.84
CA ASP A 144 15.58 -0.77 4.96
C ASP A 144 14.92 -2.03 5.55
N PHE A 145 14.64 -1.97 6.84
CA PHE A 145 13.94 -3.05 7.55
C PHE A 145 12.79 -2.49 8.38
N PHE A 146 11.65 -3.17 8.37
CA PHE A 146 10.47 -2.79 9.12
C PHE A 146 9.93 -3.96 9.94
N ALA A 147 9.49 -3.66 11.17
CA ALA A 147 8.81 -4.59 12.05
C ALA A 147 7.57 -3.90 12.63
N LEU A 148 6.38 -4.33 12.22
CA LEU A 148 5.12 -3.68 12.53
C LEU A 148 4.17 -4.63 13.26
N ALA A 149 3.55 -4.15 14.32
CA ALA A 149 2.36 -4.73 14.90
C ALA A 149 1.14 -4.17 14.16
N LEU A 150 0.30 -5.05 13.63
CA LEU A 150 -0.91 -4.71 12.90
C LEU A 150 -2.11 -5.11 13.73
N MET A 151 -3.10 -4.24 13.83
CA MET A 151 -4.38 -4.51 14.47
C MET A 151 -5.51 -4.11 13.52
N ALA A 152 -6.53 -4.96 13.39
CA ALA A 152 -7.73 -4.63 12.63
C ALA A 152 -8.98 -5.21 13.27
N LYS A 153 -10.07 -4.48 13.16
CA LYS A 153 -11.37 -4.91 13.67
C LYS A 153 -12.46 -4.61 12.67
N ARG A 154 -13.18 -5.66 12.31
CA ARG A 154 -14.34 -5.57 11.41
C ARG A 154 -15.65 -5.61 12.18
N TRP A 155 -16.56 -4.70 11.82
CA TRP A 155 -17.95 -4.65 12.24
C TRP A 155 -18.82 -4.48 10.99
N GLU A 156 -19.54 -5.52 10.60
CA GLU A 156 -20.41 -5.47 9.43
C GLU A 156 -19.71 -4.80 8.22
N ASP A 157 -20.09 -3.55 7.92
CA ASP A 157 -19.60 -2.79 6.77
C ASP A 157 -18.35 -1.94 7.06
N LEU A 158 -17.86 -1.92 8.30
CA LEU A 158 -16.72 -1.09 8.72
C LEU A 158 -15.55 -1.96 9.18
N ASN A 159 -14.37 -1.73 8.63
CA ASN A 159 -13.11 -2.26 9.12
C ASN A 159 -12.20 -1.10 9.55
N LEU A 160 -11.79 -1.09 10.82
CA LEU A 160 -10.78 -0.17 11.33
C LEU A 160 -9.45 -0.90 11.43
N PHE A 161 -8.37 -0.22 11.06
CA PHE A 161 -7.03 -0.76 11.23
C PHE A 161 -6.07 0.27 11.83
N LEU A 162 -5.10 -0.25 12.55
CA LEU A 162 -4.02 0.50 13.20
C LEU A 162 -2.73 -0.32 13.09
N ASN A 163 -1.68 0.27 12.54
CA ASN A 163 -0.36 -0.33 12.47
C ASN A 163 0.63 0.56 13.21
N MET A 164 1.56 -0.05 13.92
CA MET A 164 2.63 0.66 14.58
C MET A 164 3.86 -0.23 14.72
N GLY A 165 5.03 0.38 14.65
CA GLY A 165 6.26 -0.38 14.80
C GLY A 165 7.51 0.44 14.60
N LEU A 166 8.57 -0.24 14.25
CA LEU A 166 9.89 0.34 14.05
C LEU A 166 10.35 0.10 12.61
N GLY A 167 11.02 1.09 12.05
CA GLY A 167 11.76 1.00 10.82
C GLY A 167 13.22 1.37 11.05
N ILE A 168 14.10 0.69 10.37
CA ILE A 168 15.52 1.02 10.27
C ILE A 168 15.73 1.44 8.83
N ILE A 169 15.97 2.72 8.59
CA ILE A 169 16.11 3.30 7.24
C ILE A 169 17.57 3.69 7.04
N GLY A 170 18.20 3.09 6.05
CA GLY A 170 19.58 3.38 5.69
C GLY A 170 19.73 4.82 5.17
N ASN A 171 20.78 5.52 5.60
CA ASN A 171 21.06 6.88 5.19
C ASN A 171 21.95 6.90 3.94
N PRO A 172 21.43 7.25 2.76
CA PRO A 172 22.20 7.23 1.52
C PRO A 172 23.30 8.28 1.46
N GLN A 173 23.28 9.29 2.33
CA GLN A 173 24.25 10.39 2.32
C GLN A 173 25.45 10.14 3.24
N VAL A 174 25.31 9.23 4.22
CA VAL A 174 26.35 8.97 5.23
C VAL A 174 26.57 7.47 5.33
N ASN A 175 27.72 7.02 4.89
CA ASN A 175 28.11 5.62 4.85
C ASN A 175 27.98 4.95 6.24
N ALA A 176 27.37 3.77 6.33
CA ALA A 176 27.12 3.03 7.55
C ALA A 176 26.28 3.79 8.61
N SER A 177 25.42 4.70 8.18
CA SER A 177 24.47 5.42 9.03
C SER A 177 23.06 4.98 8.71
N GLN A 178 22.17 5.07 9.70
CA GLN A 178 20.75 4.75 9.59
C GLN A 178 19.93 5.72 10.45
N ASP A 179 18.64 5.77 10.20
CA ASP A 179 17.66 6.43 11.07
C ASP A 179 16.67 5.38 11.60
N ASP A 180 16.52 5.31 12.92
CA ASP A 180 15.54 4.47 13.56
C ASP A 180 14.24 5.27 13.68
N VAL A 181 13.21 4.83 12.98
CA VAL A 181 11.95 5.55 12.87
C VAL A 181 10.81 4.80 13.53
N PHE A 182 9.88 5.54 14.11
CA PHE A 182 8.57 5.02 14.49
C PHE A 182 7.65 5.06 13.27
N VAL A 183 7.19 3.89 12.84
CA VAL A 183 6.26 3.74 11.70
C VAL A 183 4.85 3.60 12.24
N TYR A 184 3.91 4.27 11.60
CA TYR A 184 2.51 4.23 11.98
C TYR A 184 1.58 4.30 10.76
N SER A 185 0.42 3.67 10.89
CA SER A 185 -0.73 3.96 10.03
C SER A 185 -2.03 3.72 10.78
N VAL A 186 -3.05 4.46 10.41
CA VAL A 186 -4.41 4.32 10.90
C VAL A 186 -5.37 4.59 9.76
N GLY A 187 -6.42 3.81 9.69
CA GLY A 187 -7.43 4.03 8.66
C GLY A 187 -8.66 3.18 8.87
N PHE A 188 -9.55 3.34 7.95
CA PHE A 188 -10.75 2.51 7.84
C PHE A 188 -11.07 2.25 6.39
N ASP A 189 -11.79 1.16 6.17
CA ASP A 189 -12.57 0.95 4.97
C ASP A 189 -14.04 0.71 5.35
N TYR A 190 -14.91 1.24 4.51
CA TYR A 190 -16.35 1.21 4.71
C TYR A 190 -17.06 0.77 3.44
N THR A 191 -17.83 -0.31 3.52
CA THR A 191 -18.63 -0.81 2.41
C THR A 191 -19.81 0.10 2.15
N LEU A 192 -19.71 0.93 1.10
CA LEU A 192 -20.77 1.86 0.67
C LEU A 192 -21.90 1.11 -0.04
N TRP A 193 -21.57 0.15 -0.88
CA TRP A 193 -22.46 -0.75 -1.61
C TRP A 193 -21.84 -2.15 -1.65
N PRO A 194 -22.59 -3.20 -1.95
CA PRO A 194 -22.08 -4.59 -1.91
C PRO A 194 -20.77 -4.84 -2.65
N ASP A 195 -20.46 -4.02 -3.66
CA ASP A 195 -19.25 -4.17 -4.49
C ASP A 195 -18.34 -2.94 -4.44
N ILE A 196 -18.61 -1.95 -3.57
CA ILE A 196 -17.85 -0.70 -3.52
C ILE A 196 -17.48 -0.36 -2.08
N ASP A 197 -16.17 -0.26 -1.84
CA ASP A 197 -15.60 0.14 -0.56
C ASP A 197 -14.95 1.53 -0.67
N LEU A 198 -15.15 2.34 0.36
CA LEU A 198 -14.47 3.61 0.60
C LEU A 198 -13.32 3.36 1.56
N LEU A 199 -12.12 3.76 1.18
CA LEU A 199 -10.93 3.64 2.01
C LEU A 199 -10.41 5.02 2.38
N THR A 200 -9.96 5.15 3.63
CA THR A 200 -9.30 6.37 4.11
C THR A 200 -8.23 5.96 5.10
N GLU A 201 -7.03 6.48 4.93
CA GLU A 201 -5.90 6.15 5.78
C GLU A 201 -4.91 7.30 5.92
N ILE A 202 -4.20 7.31 7.04
CA ILE A 202 -3.03 8.14 7.27
C ILE A 202 -1.90 7.19 7.61
N GLN A 203 -0.77 7.35 6.95
CA GLN A 203 0.43 6.57 7.21
C GLN A 203 1.67 7.45 7.21
N GLY A 204 2.71 6.97 7.88
CA GLY A 204 3.97 7.68 7.90
C GLY A 204 4.99 7.05 8.83
N TRP A 205 6.11 7.74 8.94
CA TRP A 205 7.13 7.46 9.93
C TRP A 205 7.74 8.75 10.47
N ALA A 206 8.26 8.66 11.68
CA ALA A 206 8.94 9.75 12.36
C ALA A 206 10.17 9.22 13.09
N GLY A 207 11.31 9.84 12.89
CA GLY A 207 12.58 9.47 13.46
C GLY A 207 13.32 10.62 14.11
N SER A 208 14.58 10.40 14.40
CA SER A 208 15.46 11.40 14.98
C SER A 208 15.93 12.43 13.95
N ASN A 209 16.00 12.02 12.68
CA ASN A 209 16.34 12.90 11.58
C ASN A 209 15.06 13.51 10.99
N TYR A 210 14.87 14.82 11.20
CA TYR A 210 13.70 15.55 10.70
C TYR A 210 13.59 15.50 9.17
N ASP A 211 14.70 15.50 8.46
CA ASP A 211 14.74 15.46 6.99
C ASP A 211 14.29 14.08 6.42
N ASN A 212 14.01 13.10 7.29
CA ASN A 212 13.50 11.77 6.91
C ASN A 212 12.07 11.48 7.42
N ASN A 213 11.38 12.46 7.98
CA ASN A 213 10.00 12.27 8.41
C ASN A 213 9.07 12.20 7.18
N TYR A 214 8.02 11.39 7.28
CA TYR A 214 7.07 11.19 6.19
C TYR A 214 5.66 11.01 6.75
N ALA A 215 4.67 11.66 6.16
CA ALA A 215 3.27 11.46 6.52
C ALA A 215 2.35 11.79 5.35
N VAL A 216 1.44 10.88 5.00
CA VAL A 216 0.51 11.01 3.88
C VAL A 216 -0.88 10.58 4.30
N ALA A 217 -1.88 11.34 3.90
CA ALA A 217 -3.27 10.95 3.93
C ALA A 217 -3.69 10.43 2.55
N THR A 218 -4.39 9.31 2.53
CA THR A 218 -4.92 8.68 1.33
C THR A 218 -6.42 8.49 1.46
N MET A 219 -7.15 8.77 0.38
CA MET A 219 -8.57 8.45 0.26
C MET A 219 -8.82 7.83 -1.10
N GLY A 220 -9.61 6.76 -1.14
CA GLY A 220 -9.91 6.09 -2.40
C GLY A 220 -11.10 5.17 -2.33
N ILE A 221 -11.35 4.54 -3.46
CA ILE A 221 -12.43 3.58 -3.63
C ILE A 221 -11.88 2.28 -4.20
N GLN A 222 -12.52 1.17 -3.82
CA GLN A 222 -12.31 -0.13 -4.43
C GLN A 222 -13.65 -0.63 -5.01
N TYR A 223 -13.59 -1.22 -6.19
CA TYR A 223 -14.73 -1.83 -6.85
C TYR A 223 -14.43 -3.31 -7.13
N TRP A 224 -15.29 -4.19 -6.62
CA TRP A 224 -15.20 -5.63 -6.79
C TRP A 224 -16.05 -6.10 -7.95
N TYR A 225 -15.44 -6.81 -8.90
CA TYR A 225 -16.13 -7.42 -10.01
C TYR A 225 -15.95 -8.94 -9.99
N LEU A 226 -17.07 -9.68 -9.91
CA LEU A 226 -17.11 -11.15 -9.91
C LEU A 226 -16.20 -11.81 -8.85
N SER A 227 -16.00 -11.22 -7.68
CA SER A 227 -15.20 -11.74 -6.57
C SER A 227 -13.72 -12.06 -6.87
N HIS A 228 -13.25 -11.87 -8.10
CA HIS A 228 -11.88 -12.15 -8.53
C HIS A 228 -11.14 -10.91 -9.00
N TRP A 229 -11.85 -9.89 -9.43
CA TRP A 229 -11.26 -8.66 -9.91
C TRP A 229 -11.58 -7.53 -8.93
N ARG A 230 -10.56 -6.80 -8.54
CA ARG A 230 -10.69 -5.59 -7.74
C ARG A 230 -10.03 -4.45 -8.51
N PHE A 231 -10.77 -3.37 -8.70
CA PHE A 231 -10.27 -2.12 -9.27
C PHE A 231 -10.19 -1.11 -8.15
N ASP A 232 -9.13 -0.34 -8.11
CA ASP A 232 -8.94 0.69 -7.10
C ASP A 232 -8.50 2.01 -7.71
N ALA A 233 -8.86 3.09 -7.04
CA ALA A 233 -8.41 4.44 -7.35
C ALA A 233 -8.30 5.24 -6.07
N GLY A 234 -7.26 6.05 -5.94
CA GLY A 234 -7.02 6.86 -4.76
C GLY A 234 -6.33 8.18 -5.05
N VAL A 235 -6.48 9.09 -4.12
CA VAL A 235 -5.76 10.37 -4.07
C VAL A 235 -4.93 10.42 -2.79
N HIS A 236 -3.76 11.01 -2.88
CA HIS A 236 -2.80 11.12 -1.79
C HIS A 236 -2.47 12.59 -1.56
N VAL A 237 -2.31 12.98 -0.30
CA VAL A 237 -1.90 14.34 0.08
C VAL A 237 -0.88 14.24 1.20
N GLY A 238 0.26 14.88 1.03
CA GLY A 238 1.30 14.97 2.05
C GLY A 238 0.83 15.81 3.23
N LEU A 239 1.21 15.39 4.44
CA LEU A 239 0.86 16.05 5.68
C LEU A 239 2.05 16.79 6.32
N ASN A 240 3.23 16.65 5.76
CA ASN A 240 4.43 17.35 6.20
C ASN A 240 5.30 17.74 4.99
N GLU A 241 6.35 18.49 5.25
CA GLU A 241 7.21 19.04 4.20
C GLU A 241 8.04 17.99 3.44
N GLN A 242 8.23 16.80 3.98
CA GLN A 242 9.01 15.71 3.40
C GLN A 242 8.18 14.75 2.55
N SER A 243 6.86 14.88 2.62
CA SER A 243 5.94 14.08 1.82
C SER A 243 5.66 14.73 0.48
N GLU A 244 5.11 13.96 -0.44
CA GLU A 244 4.58 14.48 -1.70
C GLU A 244 3.54 15.57 -1.46
N ASP A 245 3.48 16.58 -2.30
CA ASP A 245 2.42 17.59 -2.23
C ASP A 245 1.06 16.94 -2.46
N TRP A 246 0.97 16.12 -3.50
CA TRP A 246 -0.19 15.28 -3.81
C TRP A 246 0.18 14.13 -4.75
N GLY A 247 -0.74 13.18 -4.89
CA GLY A 247 -0.61 12.09 -5.83
C GLY A 247 -1.94 11.43 -6.14
N ILE A 248 -1.93 10.59 -7.16
CA ILE A 248 -3.06 9.74 -7.55
C ILE A 248 -2.57 8.33 -7.80
N SER A 249 -3.43 7.36 -7.54
CA SER A 249 -3.19 5.96 -7.88
C SER A 249 -4.40 5.32 -8.52
N ILE A 250 -4.17 4.38 -9.40
CA ILE A 250 -5.18 3.49 -9.96
C ILE A 250 -4.59 2.08 -10.02
N GLY A 251 -5.43 1.07 -9.90
CA GLY A 251 -4.96 -0.29 -9.96
C GLY A 251 -6.02 -1.30 -10.32
N VAL A 252 -5.55 -2.50 -10.63
CA VAL A 252 -6.37 -3.67 -10.84
C VAL A 252 -5.70 -4.86 -10.17
N SER A 253 -6.48 -5.63 -9.41
CA SER A 253 -6.04 -6.88 -8.81
C SER A 253 -6.80 -8.05 -9.41
N TYR A 254 -6.11 -9.18 -9.51
CA TYR A 254 -6.70 -10.46 -9.81
C TYR A 254 -6.44 -11.46 -8.68
N ILE A 255 -7.52 -11.99 -8.14
CA ILE A 255 -7.48 -12.92 -7.02
C ILE A 255 -7.65 -14.34 -7.53
N TRP A 256 -6.59 -15.14 -7.37
CA TRP A 256 -6.56 -16.53 -7.78
C TRP A 256 -6.53 -17.45 -6.56
N LYS A 257 -7.28 -18.54 -6.63
CA LYS A 257 -7.36 -19.60 -5.60
C LYS A 257 -7.02 -20.94 -6.22
N TRP A 258 -6.17 -21.71 -5.60
CA TRP A 258 -5.78 -23.05 -5.99
C TRP A 258 -6.10 -24.09 -4.93
#